data_b3e8a36024ece2a9119ebd9de1cf2f72
#
_entry.id   b3e8a36024ece2a9119ebd9de1cf2f72
#
_cell.length_a   1.000
_cell.length_b   1.000
_cell.length_c   1.000
_cell.angle_alpha   90.00
_cell.angle_beta   90.00
_cell.angle_gamma   90.00
#
_symmetry.space_group_name_H-M   'P 1'
#
loop_
_entity.id
_entity.type
_entity.pdbx_description
1 polymer ?
#
loop_
_entity_poly.entity_id
_entity_poly.type
_entity_poly.pdbx_seq_one_letter_code
_entity_poly.pdbx_strand_id
1 'polypeptide(L)'
;MKKTLGIIGGMGPEASEVFYLKLTQATKAEKDQDHLNILLWSHADIPDRTGSIKAGRKEELWAVMAKDVEMLKACGCDYLAVPCNTSHVFQDRFEQLMDGHFISMIDEAASYAKTVGKTIGVLGTDGTVANDLYGRALRRNGCTCVYPDADDQRSVMQIIYEQIKKGQRGNLALFQNICEHMQARGCDAVILACTELSVLKNNYAELADPWYLDAMDALVKTCVITCGGIYQGKL
;
A
#
# COMPACT_ATOMS: atom_id res chain seq x y z
N MET A 1 -5.79 23.39 12.35
CA MET A 1 -6.68 22.35 12.95
C MET A 1 -6.23 21.01 12.40
N LYS A 2 -6.15 19.98 13.23
CA LYS A 2 -5.92 18.61 12.76
C LYS A 2 -7.08 18.16 11.88
N LYS A 3 -6.75 17.41 10.84
CA LYS A 3 -7.70 16.80 9.93
C LYS A 3 -7.99 15.36 10.35
N THR A 4 -9.18 14.86 10.08
CA THR A 4 -9.57 13.49 10.36
C THR A 4 -9.28 12.62 9.17
N LEU A 5 -8.50 11.55 9.38
CA LEU A 5 -8.18 10.53 8.37
C LEU A 5 -9.22 9.42 8.40
N GLY A 6 -9.93 9.22 7.29
CA GLY A 6 -10.72 8.02 7.04
C GLY A 6 -9.87 6.93 6.41
N ILE A 7 -10.00 5.70 6.88
CA ILE A 7 -9.27 4.55 6.34
C ILE A 7 -10.24 3.45 5.97
N ILE A 8 -10.26 3.04 4.69
CA ILE A 8 -10.90 1.80 4.26
C ILE A 8 -9.89 0.67 4.37
N GLY A 9 -9.99 -0.11 5.43
CA GLY A 9 -9.17 -1.28 5.72
C GLY A 9 -9.91 -2.60 5.46
N GLY A 10 -9.44 -3.69 6.07
CA GLY A 10 -10.02 -5.03 5.95
C GLY A 10 -9.53 -5.84 4.74
N MET A 11 -8.58 -5.31 3.98
CA MET A 11 -8.09 -5.89 2.72
C MET A 11 -6.58 -6.28 2.70
N GLY A 12 -5.88 -6.92 3.69
CA GLY A 12 -6.48 -7.65 4.80
C GLY A 12 -6.55 -6.88 6.13
N PRO A 13 -7.21 -7.53 7.08
CA PRO A 13 -7.37 -6.99 8.43
C PRO A 13 -6.04 -6.76 9.16
N GLU A 14 -5.13 -7.72 9.17
CA GLU A 14 -3.79 -7.61 9.76
C GLU A 14 -3.00 -6.43 9.16
N ALA A 15 -3.03 -6.26 7.84
CA ALA A 15 -2.38 -5.13 7.18
C ALA A 15 -2.98 -3.78 7.61
N SER A 16 -4.27 -3.74 7.93
CA SER A 16 -4.95 -2.53 8.42
C SER A 16 -4.54 -2.20 9.85
N GLU A 17 -4.35 -3.21 10.69
CA GLU A 17 -3.80 -3.06 12.04
C GLU A 17 -2.36 -2.53 11.98
N VAL A 18 -1.52 -3.15 11.16
CA VAL A 18 -0.13 -2.70 10.94
C VAL A 18 -0.09 -1.25 10.45
N PHE A 19 -0.97 -0.86 9.53
CA PHE A 19 -1.04 0.51 9.04
C PHE A 19 -1.41 1.50 10.14
N TYR A 20 -2.42 1.19 10.96
CA TYR A 20 -2.81 2.02 12.10
C TYR A 20 -1.66 2.16 13.12
N LEU A 21 -0.99 1.05 13.45
CA LEU A 21 0.15 1.04 14.36
C LEU A 21 1.29 1.93 13.82
N LYS A 22 1.62 1.80 12.53
CA LYS A 22 2.65 2.62 11.87
C LYS A 22 2.28 4.11 11.90
N LEU A 23 1.02 4.49 11.67
CA LEU A 23 0.56 5.89 11.80
C LEU A 23 0.80 6.43 13.21
N THR A 24 0.48 5.64 14.24
CA THR A 24 0.69 5.99 15.65
C THR A 24 2.18 6.17 15.95
N GLN A 25 3.02 5.21 15.56
CA GLN A 25 4.46 5.24 15.81
C GLN A 25 5.20 6.32 15.03
N ALA A 26 4.75 6.62 13.81
CA ALA A 26 5.36 7.63 12.95
C ALA A 26 4.93 9.07 13.28
N THR A 27 3.91 9.25 14.12
CA THR A 27 3.49 10.57 14.59
C THR A 27 4.29 10.95 15.82
N LYS A 28 5.03 12.08 15.76
CA LYS A 28 5.70 12.64 16.95
C LYS A 28 4.62 13.15 17.92
N ALA A 29 4.56 12.55 19.09
CA ALA A 29 3.56 12.85 20.12
C ALA A 29 4.20 12.79 21.51
N GLU A 30 3.87 13.76 22.37
CA GLU A 30 4.21 13.77 23.80
C GLU A 30 3.00 13.44 24.67
N LYS A 31 1.80 13.49 24.08
CA LYS A 31 0.51 13.19 24.71
C LYS A 31 -0.49 12.71 23.65
N ASP A 32 -1.58 12.07 24.09
CA ASP A 32 -2.61 11.50 23.20
C ASP A 32 -3.14 12.52 22.17
N GLN A 33 -3.30 13.78 22.60
CA GLN A 33 -3.82 14.85 21.74
C GLN A 33 -2.87 15.25 20.61
N ASP A 34 -1.64 14.79 20.61
CA ASP A 34 -0.68 15.05 19.53
C ASP A 34 -0.82 14.05 18.37
N HIS A 35 -1.46 12.90 18.58
CA HIS A 35 -1.77 11.92 17.55
C HIS A 35 -2.86 12.38 16.57
N LEU A 36 -2.98 11.70 15.43
CA LEU A 36 -3.99 11.96 14.41
C LEU A 36 -5.39 11.55 14.92
N ASN A 37 -6.42 12.23 14.40
CA ASN A 37 -7.79 11.73 14.48
C ASN A 37 -8.01 10.73 13.33
N ILE A 38 -8.37 9.49 13.64
CA ILE A 38 -8.48 8.41 12.65
C ILE A 38 -9.83 7.70 12.83
N LEU A 39 -10.53 7.48 11.72
CA LEU A 39 -11.65 6.56 11.62
C LEU A 39 -11.25 5.39 10.70
N LEU A 40 -10.92 4.25 11.29
CA LEU A 40 -10.59 3.02 10.58
C LEU A 40 -11.85 2.15 10.44
N TRP A 41 -12.31 1.97 9.21
CA TRP A 41 -13.32 1.00 8.84
C TRP A 41 -12.66 -0.28 8.28
N SER A 42 -12.53 -1.31 9.11
CA SER A 42 -11.99 -2.62 8.70
C SER A 42 -13.09 -3.47 8.09
N HIS A 43 -13.36 -3.28 6.79
CA HIS A 43 -14.41 -3.97 6.04
C HIS A 43 -13.87 -5.24 5.39
N ALA A 44 -13.86 -6.35 6.14
CA ALA A 44 -13.29 -7.63 5.70
C ALA A 44 -14.13 -8.32 4.61
N ASP A 45 -15.42 -7.97 4.47
CA ASP A 45 -16.33 -8.53 3.47
C ASP A 45 -16.15 -7.94 2.05
N ILE A 46 -15.28 -6.93 1.88
CA ILE A 46 -14.96 -6.43 0.53
C ILE A 46 -14.41 -7.59 -0.33
N PRO A 47 -15.03 -7.91 -1.49
CA PRO A 47 -14.61 -9.01 -2.35
C PRO A 47 -13.13 -8.94 -2.70
N ASP A 48 -12.46 -10.10 -2.89
CA ASP A 48 -11.04 -10.12 -3.27
C ASP A 48 -10.80 -9.29 -4.54
N ARG A 49 -9.93 -8.32 -4.45
CA ARG A 49 -9.67 -7.30 -5.50
C ARG A 49 -9.11 -7.92 -6.76
N THR A 50 -8.09 -8.77 -6.63
CA THR A 50 -7.46 -9.43 -7.79
C THR A 50 -8.44 -10.38 -8.46
N GLY A 51 -9.17 -11.18 -7.69
CA GLY A 51 -10.18 -12.11 -8.20
C GLY A 51 -11.35 -11.38 -8.88
N SER A 52 -11.84 -10.31 -8.29
CA SER A 52 -12.93 -9.50 -8.87
C SER A 52 -12.52 -8.83 -10.19
N ILE A 53 -11.28 -8.30 -10.25
CA ILE A 53 -10.75 -7.69 -11.47
C ILE A 53 -10.60 -8.75 -12.57
N LYS A 54 -9.99 -9.89 -12.27
CA LYS A 54 -9.81 -11.01 -13.22
C LYS A 54 -11.15 -11.54 -13.73
N ALA A 55 -12.18 -11.53 -12.89
CA ALA A 55 -13.54 -11.99 -13.26
C ALA A 55 -14.38 -10.92 -13.96
N GLY A 56 -13.84 -9.75 -14.27
CA GLY A 56 -14.57 -8.65 -14.91
C GLY A 56 -15.60 -7.95 -14.00
N ARG A 57 -15.58 -8.19 -12.68
CA ARG A 57 -16.53 -7.65 -11.69
C ARG A 57 -16.05 -6.37 -11.02
N LYS A 58 -15.38 -5.50 -11.78
CA LYS A 58 -14.83 -4.23 -11.23
C LYS A 58 -15.91 -3.31 -10.69
N GLU A 59 -17.06 -3.21 -11.37
CA GLU A 59 -18.14 -2.30 -10.97
C GLU A 59 -18.83 -2.78 -9.68
N GLU A 60 -18.98 -4.09 -9.48
CA GLU A 60 -19.52 -4.65 -8.24
C GLU A 60 -18.57 -4.34 -7.07
N LEU A 61 -17.25 -4.54 -7.26
CA LEU A 61 -16.24 -4.22 -6.27
C LEU A 61 -16.25 -2.72 -5.93
N TRP A 62 -16.32 -1.86 -6.96
CA TRP A 62 -16.41 -0.42 -6.77
C TRP A 62 -17.64 -0.01 -5.98
N ALA A 63 -18.82 -0.58 -6.29
CA ALA A 63 -20.07 -0.25 -5.60
C ALA A 63 -20.02 -0.50 -4.08
N VAL A 64 -19.25 -1.50 -3.64
CA VAL A 64 -19.02 -1.74 -2.21
C VAL A 64 -18.11 -0.65 -1.64
N MET A 65 -16.97 -0.38 -2.28
CA MET A 65 -15.99 0.59 -1.79
C MET A 65 -16.52 2.03 -1.80
N ALA A 66 -17.35 2.39 -2.79
CA ALA A 66 -17.96 3.72 -2.86
C ALA A 66 -18.86 4.00 -1.64
N LYS A 67 -19.62 3.00 -1.17
CA LYS A 67 -20.44 3.15 0.05
C LYS A 67 -19.58 3.39 1.29
N ASP A 68 -18.41 2.74 1.36
CA ASP A 68 -17.46 2.96 2.47
C ASP A 68 -16.91 4.40 2.43
N VAL A 69 -16.59 4.92 1.24
CA VAL A 69 -16.15 6.31 1.08
C VAL A 69 -17.25 7.28 1.54
N GLU A 70 -18.48 7.09 1.07
CA GLU A 70 -19.62 7.94 1.44
C GLU A 70 -19.88 7.92 2.95
N MET A 71 -19.79 6.75 3.58
CA MET A 71 -19.91 6.59 5.03
C MET A 71 -18.83 7.38 5.76
N LEU A 72 -17.56 7.25 5.36
CA LEU A 72 -16.46 7.98 5.99
C LEU A 72 -16.58 9.49 5.81
N LYS A 73 -17.02 9.96 4.62
CA LYS A 73 -17.36 11.39 4.40
C LYS A 73 -18.46 11.86 5.35
N ALA A 74 -19.54 11.08 5.47
CA ALA A 74 -20.67 11.41 6.36
C ALA A 74 -20.25 11.44 7.84
N CYS A 75 -19.23 10.67 8.23
CA CYS A 75 -18.61 10.72 9.56
C CYS A 75 -17.66 11.91 9.77
N GLY A 76 -17.48 12.77 8.76
CA GLY A 76 -16.64 13.97 8.86
C GLY A 76 -15.15 13.71 8.62
N CYS A 77 -14.77 12.65 7.93
CA CYS A 77 -13.38 12.45 7.51
C CYS A 77 -12.98 13.47 6.45
N ASP A 78 -11.88 14.18 6.69
CA ASP A 78 -11.34 15.18 5.75
C ASP A 78 -10.55 14.53 4.60
N TYR A 79 -9.81 13.45 4.89
CA TYR A 79 -8.98 12.73 3.93
C TYR A 79 -9.29 11.24 3.95
N LEU A 80 -9.01 10.58 2.84
CA LEU A 80 -9.16 9.13 2.67
C LEU A 80 -7.81 8.48 2.35
N ALA A 81 -7.50 7.37 3.04
CA ALA A 81 -6.45 6.44 2.68
C ALA A 81 -7.02 5.02 2.52
N VAL A 82 -6.51 4.28 1.54
CA VAL A 82 -6.86 2.88 1.30
C VAL A 82 -5.57 2.06 1.27
N PRO A 83 -5.17 1.43 2.40
CA PRO A 83 -3.96 0.62 2.47
C PRO A 83 -4.16 -0.73 1.74
N CYS A 84 -4.37 -0.65 0.45
CA CYS A 84 -4.52 -1.77 -0.47
C CYS A 84 -4.09 -1.35 -1.87
N ASN A 85 -2.93 -1.83 -2.33
CA ASN A 85 -2.36 -1.44 -3.61
C ASN A 85 -3.30 -1.73 -4.79
N THR A 86 -3.89 -2.94 -4.84
CA THR A 86 -4.77 -3.36 -5.95
C THR A 86 -6.03 -2.48 -6.06
N SER A 87 -6.53 -1.95 -4.93
CA SER A 87 -7.71 -1.07 -4.91
C SER A 87 -7.47 0.27 -5.64
N HIS A 88 -6.21 0.66 -5.84
CA HIS A 88 -5.86 1.87 -6.59
C HIS A 88 -6.17 1.78 -8.10
N VAL A 89 -6.68 0.64 -8.57
CA VAL A 89 -7.36 0.56 -9.88
C VAL A 89 -8.56 1.54 -9.96
N PHE A 90 -9.06 2.00 -8.82
CA PHE A 90 -10.13 2.98 -8.67
C PHE A 90 -9.63 4.35 -8.21
N GLN A 91 -8.34 4.64 -8.28
CA GLN A 91 -7.76 5.88 -7.78
C GLN A 91 -8.54 7.12 -8.22
N ASP A 92 -8.77 7.29 -9.52
CA ASP A 92 -9.50 8.45 -10.06
C ASP A 92 -10.92 8.59 -9.46
N ARG A 93 -11.57 7.47 -9.17
CA ARG A 93 -12.90 7.44 -8.55
C ARG A 93 -12.85 7.82 -7.06
N PHE A 94 -11.82 7.38 -6.33
CA PHE A 94 -11.60 7.82 -4.94
C PHE A 94 -11.31 9.32 -4.89
N GLU A 95 -10.45 9.82 -5.77
CA GLU A 95 -10.15 11.24 -5.88
C GLU A 95 -11.40 12.07 -6.18
N GLN A 96 -12.24 11.60 -7.11
CA GLN A 96 -13.50 12.26 -7.44
C GLN A 96 -14.48 12.28 -6.26
N LEU A 97 -14.69 11.14 -5.57
CA LEU A 97 -15.61 11.09 -4.42
C LEU A 97 -15.13 11.89 -3.22
N MET A 98 -13.81 12.01 -3.05
CA MET A 98 -13.20 12.76 -1.96
C MET A 98 -12.83 14.20 -2.35
N ASP A 99 -13.29 14.69 -3.49
CA ASP A 99 -13.02 16.06 -3.97
C ASP A 99 -11.51 16.39 -3.98
N GLY A 100 -10.67 15.43 -4.37
CA GLY A 100 -9.19 15.52 -4.36
C GLY A 100 -8.54 15.25 -3.01
N HIS A 101 -9.27 14.85 -1.98
CA HIS A 101 -8.75 14.53 -0.65
C HIS A 101 -8.47 13.03 -0.46
N PHE A 102 -8.06 12.34 -1.52
CA PHE A 102 -7.56 10.96 -1.48
C PHE A 102 -6.04 10.95 -1.44
N ILE A 103 -5.44 10.15 -0.55
CA ILE A 103 -3.99 9.97 -0.44
C ILE A 103 -3.61 8.67 -1.14
N SER A 104 -2.98 8.80 -2.32
CA SER A 104 -2.62 7.65 -3.15
C SER A 104 -1.34 6.97 -2.67
N MET A 105 -1.46 5.75 -2.16
CA MET A 105 -0.31 4.91 -1.79
C MET A 105 0.67 4.71 -2.95
N ILE A 106 0.16 4.59 -4.17
CA ILE A 106 0.97 4.34 -5.37
C ILE A 106 1.77 5.57 -5.77
N ASP A 107 1.13 6.76 -5.80
CA ASP A 107 1.81 7.99 -6.19
C ASP A 107 2.87 8.39 -5.15
N GLU A 108 2.57 8.20 -3.86
CA GLU A 108 3.52 8.48 -2.78
C GLU A 108 4.73 7.55 -2.85
N ALA A 109 4.52 6.24 -3.02
CA ALA A 109 5.62 5.30 -3.16
C ALA A 109 6.46 5.55 -4.42
N ALA A 110 5.82 5.87 -5.56
CA ALA A 110 6.53 6.19 -6.80
C ALA A 110 7.31 7.52 -6.70
N SER A 111 6.76 8.51 -6.00
CA SER A 111 7.44 9.78 -5.73
C SER A 111 8.66 9.59 -4.84
N TYR A 112 8.57 8.71 -3.84
CA TYR A 112 9.70 8.36 -3.00
C TYR A 112 10.76 7.57 -3.77
N ALA A 113 10.35 6.57 -4.56
CA ALA A 113 11.25 5.68 -5.30
C ALA A 113 12.24 6.43 -6.20
N LYS A 114 11.81 7.56 -6.82
CA LYS A 114 12.72 8.38 -7.66
C LYS A 114 13.90 8.98 -6.90
N THR A 115 13.81 9.08 -5.57
CA THR A 115 14.91 9.59 -4.72
C THR A 115 15.96 8.51 -4.43
N VAL A 116 15.60 7.25 -4.67
CA VAL A 116 16.45 6.08 -4.37
C VAL A 116 17.16 5.57 -5.62
N GLY A 117 16.48 5.56 -6.78
CA GLY A 117 17.08 5.05 -8.00
C GLY A 117 16.26 5.34 -9.27
N LYS A 118 16.71 4.79 -10.39
CA LYS A 118 16.08 4.95 -11.71
C LYS A 118 15.34 3.71 -12.17
N THR A 119 15.83 2.54 -11.80
CA THR A 119 15.25 1.24 -12.18
C THR A 119 14.63 0.61 -10.94
N ILE A 120 13.32 0.59 -10.88
CA ILE A 120 12.57 0.20 -9.68
C ILE A 120 11.80 -1.09 -9.95
N GLY A 121 12.11 -2.11 -9.15
CA GLY A 121 11.35 -3.35 -9.10
C GLY A 121 10.00 -3.16 -8.40
N VAL A 122 8.99 -3.90 -8.81
CA VAL A 122 7.65 -3.82 -8.18
C VAL A 122 7.15 -5.22 -7.87
N LEU A 123 7.03 -5.54 -6.59
CA LEU A 123 6.54 -6.83 -6.10
C LEU A 123 5.11 -6.66 -5.56
N GLY A 124 4.13 -7.20 -6.26
CA GLY A 124 2.72 -7.04 -5.91
C GLY A 124 1.83 -8.15 -6.45
N THR A 125 0.52 -8.02 -6.21
CA THR A 125 -0.43 -9.00 -6.75
C THR A 125 -0.54 -8.92 -8.27
N ASP A 126 -1.02 -10.00 -8.88
CA ASP A 126 -1.34 -9.99 -10.32
C ASP A 126 -2.28 -8.85 -10.71
N GLY A 127 -3.22 -8.47 -9.82
CA GLY A 127 -4.12 -7.35 -10.06
C GLY A 127 -3.38 -6.00 -10.15
N THR A 128 -2.34 -5.80 -9.35
CA THR A 128 -1.48 -4.62 -9.38
C THR A 128 -0.63 -4.59 -10.64
N VAL A 129 -0.02 -5.73 -10.99
CA VAL A 129 0.87 -5.88 -12.14
C VAL A 129 0.10 -5.76 -13.46
N ALA A 130 -0.99 -6.52 -13.63
CA ALA A 130 -1.78 -6.54 -14.86
C ALA A 130 -2.44 -5.20 -15.21
N ASN A 131 -2.73 -4.35 -14.21
CA ASN A 131 -3.25 -3.00 -14.43
C ASN A 131 -2.16 -1.93 -14.53
N ASP A 132 -0.88 -2.31 -14.51
CA ASP A 132 0.29 -1.43 -14.62
C ASP A 132 0.22 -0.21 -13.68
N LEU A 133 -0.27 -0.42 -12.45
CA LEU A 133 -0.53 0.69 -11.52
C LEU A 133 0.75 1.45 -11.20
N TYR A 134 1.79 0.73 -10.79
CA TYR A 134 3.09 1.32 -10.47
C TYR A 134 3.88 1.73 -11.70
N GLY A 135 3.79 0.99 -12.82
CA GLY A 135 4.51 1.34 -14.03
C GLY A 135 4.14 2.72 -14.55
N ARG A 136 2.83 3.06 -14.54
CA ARG A 136 2.38 4.40 -14.90
C ARG A 136 2.89 5.48 -13.94
N ALA A 137 2.82 5.24 -12.63
CA ALA A 137 3.27 6.19 -11.62
C ALA A 137 4.79 6.40 -11.66
N LEU A 138 5.58 5.32 -11.79
CA LEU A 138 7.03 5.40 -11.89
C LEU A 138 7.49 6.12 -13.15
N ARG A 139 6.88 5.84 -14.32
CA ARG A 139 7.20 6.57 -15.57
C ARG A 139 6.92 8.07 -15.45
N ARG A 140 5.81 8.49 -14.81
CA ARG A 140 5.55 9.91 -14.52
C ARG A 140 6.65 10.56 -13.66
N ASN A 141 7.29 9.77 -12.79
CA ASN A 141 8.40 10.20 -11.94
C ASN A 141 9.78 10.04 -12.59
N GLY A 142 9.86 9.63 -13.87
CA GLY A 142 11.12 9.46 -14.61
C GLY A 142 11.88 8.19 -14.24
N CYS A 143 11.21 7.18 -13.68
CA CYS A 143 11.77 5.88 -13.34
C CYS A 143 11.33 4.78 -14.32
N THR A 144 12.18 3.78 -14.48
CA THR A 144 11.87 2.53 -15.18
C THR A 144 11.26 1.55 -14.18
N CYS A 145 10.13 0.94 -14.57
CA CYS A 145 9.48 -0.10 -13.78
C CYS A 145 9.89 -1.48 -14.28
N VAL A 146 10.28 -2.36 -13.37
CA VAL A 146 10.59 -3.76 -13.64
C VAL A 146 9.66 -4.65 -12.82
N TYR A 147 8.84 -5.45 -13.48
CA TYR A 147 8.03 -6.49 -12.84
C TYR A 147 8.77 -7.83 -12.80
N PRO A 148 8.47 -8.71 -11.83
CA PRO A 148 8.99 -10.08 -11.81
C PRO A 148 8.68 -10.82 -13.12
N ASP A 149 9.48 -11.82 -13.44
CA ASP A 149 9.08 -12.79 -14.47
C ASP A 149 7.91 -13.68 -13.98
N ALA A 150 7.46 -14.59 -14.84
CA ALA A 150 6.28 -15.40 -14.51
C ALA A 150 6.51 -16.35 -13.32
N ASP A 151 7.72 -16.83 -13.09
CA ASP A 151 8.04 -17.76 -12.01
C ASP A 151 8.15 -17.02 -10.68
N ASP A 152 8.85 -15.91 -10.68
CA ASP A 152 8.96 -15.02 -9.52
C ASP A 152 7.60 -14.43 -9.15
N GLN A 153 6.77 -14.04 -10.15
CA GLN A 153 5.42 -13.53 -9.90
C GLN A 153 4.53 -14.61 -9.23
N ARG A 154 4.63 -15.88 -9.63
CA ARG A 154 3.93 -16.97 -8.93
C ARG A 154 4.39 -17.10 -7.48
N SER A 155 5.70 -16.97 -7.25
CA SER A 155 6.28 -17.00 -5.91
C SER A 155 5.81 -15.83 -5.04
N VAL A 156 5.72 -14.61 -5.61
CA VAL A 156 5.13 -13.44 -4.93
C VAL A 156 3.67 -13.72 -4.55
N MET A 157 2.87 -14.25 -5.48
CA MET A 157 1.46 -14.59 -5.21
C MET A 157 1.33 -15.67 -4.14
N GLN A 158 2.22 -16.68 -4.13
CA GLN A 158 2.27 -17.72 -3.09
C GLN A 158 2.53 -17.11 -1.71
N ILE A 159 3.52 -16.22 -1.58
CA ILE A 159 3.82 -15.54 -0.31
C ILE A 159 2.60 -14.76 0.17
N ILE A 160 1.96 -14.00 -0.71
CA ILE A 160 0.81 -13.15 -0.37
C ILE A 160 -0.41 -14.00 0.02
N TYR A 161 -0.86 -14.91 -0.86
CA TYR A 161 -2.16 -15.58 -0.72
C TYR A 161 -2.10 -16.89 0.08
N GLU A 162 -1.00 -17.65 -0.04
CA GLU A 162 -0.91 -18.95 0.58
C GLU A 162 -0.22 -18.92 1.96
N GLN A 163 0.44 -17.81 2.29
CA GLN A 163 1.17 -17.67 3.54
C GLN A 163 0.64 -16.49 4.37
N ILE A 164 0.95 -15.24 4.01
CA ILE A 164 0.63 -14.07 4.84
C ILE A 164 -0.88 -13.91 5.07
N LYS A 165 -1.71 -13.99 4.02
CA LYS A 165 -3.18 -13.92 4.15
C LYS A 165 -3.77 -15.07 4.99
N LYS A 166 -3.02 -16.15 5.21
CA LYS A 166 -3.42 -17.26 6.08
C LYS A 166 -2.81 -17.16 7.48
N GLY A 167 -2.28 -16.00 7.86
CA GLY A 167 -1.69 -15.74 9.18
C GLY A 167 -0.31 -16.37 9.39
N GLN A 168 0.39 -16.77 8.33
CA GLN A 168 1.76 -17.28 8.42
C GLN A 168 2.76 -16.12 8.30
N ARG A 169 3.97 -16.30 8.85
CA ARG A 169 5.02 -15.27 8.82
C ARG A 169 5.54 -14.93 7.41
N GLY A 170 5.29 -15.79 6.43
CA GLY A 170 5.87 -15.71 5.10
C GLY A 170 7.25 -16.36 5.00
N ASN A 171 7.60 -16.85 3.81
CA ASN A 171 8.88 -17.51 3.56
C ASN A 171 9.94 -16.48 3.14
N LEU A 172 10.81 -16.10 4.09
CA LEU A 172 11.88 -15.12 3.87
C LEU A 172 12.85 -15.57 2.76
N ALA A 173 13.28 -16.83 2.76
CA ALA A 173 14.23 -17.32 1.77
C ALA A 173 13.67 -17.26 0.34
N LEU A 174 12.38 -17.63 0.16
CA LEU A 174 11.70 -17.50 -1.13
C LEU A 174 11.62 -16.03 -1.57
N PHE A 175 11.31 -15.12 -0.64
CA PHE A 175 11.24 -13.69 -0.93
C PHE A 175 12.62 -13.11 -1.30
N GLN A 176 13.68 -13.49 -0.58
CA GLN A 176 15.05 -13.04 -0.87
C GLN A 176 15.52 -13.52 -2.25
N ASN A 177 15.22 -14.77 -2.63
CA ASN A 177 15.54 -15.28 -3.97
C ASN A 177 14.88 -14.43 -5.09
N ILE A 178 13.61 -14.06 -4.94
CA ILE A 178 12.95 -13.14 -5.88
C ILE A 178 13.71 -11.80 -5.94
N CYS A 179 14.11 -11.27 -4.81
CA CYS A 179 14.83 -9.99 -4.72
C CYS A 179 16.21 -10.07 -5.37
N GLU A 180 16.94 -11.19 -5.24
CA GLU A 180 18.21 -11.44 -5.92
C GLU A 180 18.04 -11.41 -7.45
N HIS A 181 16.96 -12.02 -7.99
CA HIS A 181 16.65 -11.94 -9.41
C HIS A 181 16.34 -10.50 -9.84
N MET A 182 15.64 -9.73 -9.03
CA MET A 182 15.37 -8.31 -9.31
C MET A 182 16.67 -7.49 -9.32
N GLN A 183 17.60 -7.74 -8.38
CA GLN A 183 18.93 -7.13 -8.36
C GLN A 183 19.74 -7.50 -9.60
N ALA A 184 19.75 -8.77 -9.98
CA ALA A 184 20.44 -9.25 -11.20
C ALA A 184 19.89 -8.59 -12.49
N ARG A 185 18.63 -8.14 -12.49
CA ARG A 185 17.99 -7.38 -13.56
C ARG A 185 18.24 -5.87 -13.48
N GLY A 186 19.11 -5.43 -12.57
CA GLY A 186 19.55 -4.05 -12.44
C GLY A 186 18.58 -3.13 -11.70
N CYS A 187 17.73 -3.67 -10.82
CA CYS A 187 16.89 -2.84 -9.99
C CYS A 187 17.70 -2.16 -8.88
N ASP A 188 17.59 -0.83 -8.79
CA ASP A 188 18.21 -0.03 -7.74
C ASP A 188 17.53 -0.23 -6.38
N ALA A 189 16.22 -0.54 -6.41
CA ALA A 189 15.38 -0.85 -5.25
C ALA A 189 14.13 -1.63 -5.70
N VAL A 190 13.39 -2.22 -4.75
CA VAL A 190 12.07 -2.79 -5.00
C VAL A 190 10.99 -2.14 -4.15
N ILE A 191 9.83 -1.87 -4.74
CA ILE A 191 8.63 -1.47 -4.02
C ILE A 191 7.86 -2.70 -3.56
N LEU A 192 7.56 -2.78 -2.27
CA LEU A 192 6.63 -3.74 -1.68
C LEU A 192 5.20 -3.27 -1.99
N ALA A 193 4.72 -3.67 -3.16
CA ALA A 193 3.45 -3.21 -3.75
C ALA A 193 2.25 -4.09 -3.36
N CYS A 194 2.30 -4.66 -2.17
CA CYS A 194 1.21 -5.35 -1.49
C CYS A 194 1.39 -5.22 0.01
N THR A 195 0.33 -4.94 0.73
CA THR A 195 0.39 -4.72 2.18
C THR A 195 0.75 -5.98 2.97
N GLU A 196 0.52 -7.16 2.41
CA GLU A 196 1.04 -8.42 2.94
C GLU A 196 2.58 -8.46 2.91
N LEU A 197 3.22 -7.84 1.91
CA LEU A 197 4.68 -7.72 1.90
C LEU A 197 5.18 -6.70 2.93
N SER A 198 4.38 -5.70 3.31
CA SER A 198 4.66 -4.83 4.45
C SER A 198 4.61 -5.61 5.77
N VAL A 199 3.64 -6.53 5.91
CA VAL A 199 3.58 -7.47 7.05
C VAL A 199 4.81 -8.37 7.05
N LEU A 200 5.21 -8.93 5.90
CA LEU A 200 6.45 -9.71 5.78
C LEU A 200 7.67 -8.90 6.26
N LYS A 201 7.82 -7.66 5.79
CA LYS A 201 8.91 -6.76 6.20
C LYS A 201 8.94 -6.56 7.71
N ASN A 202 7.79 -6.38 8.35
CA ASN A 202 7.71 -6.24 9.80
C ASN A 202 8.08 -7.53 10.56
N ASN A 203 7.89 -8.70 9.94
CA ASN A 203 8.20 -9.99 10.56
C ASN A 203 9.69 -10.33 10.55
N TYR A 204 10.50 -9.63 9.71
CA TYR A 204 11.90 -9.98 9.48
C TYR A 204 12.79 -8.73 9.46
N ALA A 205 13.70 -8.64 10.45
CA ALA A 205 14.63 -7.52 10.58
C ALA A 205 15.59 -7.41 9.38
N GLU A 206 15.85 -8.50 8.69
CA GLU A 206 16.68 -8.58 7.48
C GLU A 206 16.13 -7.74 6.33
N LEU A 207 14.83 -7.40 6.36
CA LEU A 207 14.15 -6.56 5.36
C LEU A 207 14.14 -5.07 5.76
N ALA A 208 14.88 -4.67 6.78
CA ALA A 208 15.00 -3.26 7.18
C ALA A 208 15.85 -2.41 6.22
N ASP A 209 16.57 -3.04 5.27
CA ASP A 209 17.40 -2.35 4.28
C ASP A 209 16.55 -1.37 3.44
N PRO A 210 17.01 -0.12 3.21
CA PRO A 210 16.33 0.86 2.37
C PRO A 210 16.08 0.42 0.91
N TRP A 211 16.75 -0.63 0.45
CA TRP A 211 16.47 -1.23 -0.86
C TRP A 211 15.04 -1.75 -0.98
N TYR A 212 14.42 -2.13 0.15
CA TYR A 212 13.01 -2.56 0.22
C TYR A 212 12.10 -1.36 0.54
N LEU A 213 11.61 -0.68 -0.49
CA LEU A 213 10.69 0.45 -0.35
C LEU A 213 9.29 -0.05 -0.01
N ASP A 214 8.84 0.22 1.20
CA ASP A 214 7.48 -0.14 1.60
C ASP A 214 6.48 0.94 1.19
N ALA A 215 5.55 0.60 0.30
CA ALA A 215 4.50 1.52 -0.13
C ALA A 215 3.61 1.97 1.04
N MET A 216 3.46 1.12 2.08
CA MET A 216 2.73 1.47 3.28
C MET A 216 3.46 2.57 4.07
N ASP A 217 4.79 2.53 4.16
CA ASP A 217 5.57 3.56 4.87
C ASP A 217 5.44 4.92 4.18
N ALA A 218 5.45 4.93 2.83
CA ALA A 218 5.22 6.16 2.05
C ALA A 218 3.82 6.73 2.32
N LEU A 219 2.78 5.89 2.33
CA LEU A 219 1.42 6.30 2.65
C LEU A 219 1.32 6.84 4.09
N VAL A 220 1.93 6.16 5.07
CA VAL A 220 1.97 6.60 6.48
C VAL A 220 2.54 8.01 6.59
N LYS A 221 3.69 8.25 5.98
CA LYS A 221 4.35 9.58 6.02
C LYS A 221 3.41 10.67 5.52
N THR A 222 2.82 10.47 4.35
CA THR A 222 1.94 11.48 3.75
C THR A 222 0.67 11.67 4.57
N CYS A 223 0.06 10.60 5.08
CA CYS A 223 -1.10 10.70 5.97
C CYS A 223 -0.79 11.52 7.22
N VAL A 224 0.36 11.28 7.88
CA VAL A 224 0.74 12.03 9.09
C VAL A 224 0.88 13.52 8.77
N ILE A 225 1.60 13.87 7.72
CA ILE A 225 1.86 15.27 7.35
C ILE A 225 0.57 15.97 6.91
N THR A 226 -0.20 15.34 6.03
CA THR A 226 -1.43 15.91 5.44
C THR A 226 -2.51 16.15 6.49
N CYS A 227 -2.62 15.26 7.49
CA CYS A 227 -3.58 15.41 8.59
C CYS A 227 -3.08 16.34 9.71
N GLY A 228 -1.93 17.00 9.54
CA GLY A 228 -1.41 18.02 10.47
C GLY A 228 -0.61 17.44 11.64
N GLY A 229 -0.15 16.19 11.55
CA GLY A 229 0.81 15.60 12.46
C GLY A 229 2.26 15.97 12.10
N ILE A 230 3.19 15.72 13.03
CA ILE A 230 4.64 15.83 12.79
C ILE A 230 5.19 14.42 12.56
N TYR A 231 5.72 14.17 11.37
CA TYR A 231 6.29 12.87 11.02
C TYR A 231 7.67 12.68 11.67
N GLN A 232 7.86 11.56 12.36
CA GLN A 232 9.14 11.16 12.99
C GLN A 232 9.68 9.81 12.49
N GLY A 233 9.01 9.15 11.54
CA GLY A 233 9.45 7.87 10.98
C GLY A 233 10.68 8.03 10.06
N LYS A 234 11.24 6.87 9.66
CA LYS A 234 12.24 6.77 8.59
C LYS A 234 11.57 6.06 7.41
N LEU A 235 11.77 6.57 6.21
CA LEU A 235 11.47 5.87 4.95
C LEU A 235 12.67 5.07 4.54
#